data_c3efb8231ed74d18780e4f21f99f9910
#
_entry.id   c3efb8231ed74d18780e4f21f99f9910
#
_cell.length_a   1.000
_cell.length_b   1.000
_cell.length_c   1.000
_cell.angle_alpha   90.00
_cell.angle_beta   90.00
_cell.angle_gamma   90.00
#
_symmetry.space_group_name_H-M   'P 1'
#
loop_
_entity.id
_entity.type
_entity.pdbx_description
1 polymer ?
#
loop_
_entity_poly.entity_id
_entity_poly.type
_entity_poly.pdbx_seq_one_letter_code
_entity_poly.pdbx_strand_id
1 'polypeptide(L)'
;ERTDSDFLLVELDNSVPDSYDVVYAGWDRGSNLSDTSAMIGHPVGDIKKISIDYDPAEIHPTDLDFGVFLAPANHFFELEFDLGIFEGGSSGGPMLNEDARLVGQLTGGFADACNSVITYYGMFSRSWNDGANSAARLKEWLDPLDLNPVTLDMLIPVPSTGHSISGNIIFMGDPVSNADAILTGGLDASESTDNTGVYIFEDLPSGLDYSLNFSKNNDLTNGVSTFDAVLIQKHILGISPLTDPYLLIAGDINNSGSVSTLDIVFMQKVILGIDVAFPNNESWRFVPADYIFDDPTNPFASDFPEGFDYFDLNADEVNQDLVGIKVGDINGNADPNL
;
A
#
# COMPACT_ATOMS: atom_id res chain seq x y z
N GLU A 1 0.55 -0.48 -31.63
CA GLU A 1 0.42 -1.21 -32.91
C GLU A 1 -0.28 -0.33 -33.93
N ARG A 2 0.37 -0.06 -35.08
CA ARG A 2 -0.18 0.85 -36.10
C ARG A 2 -1.10 0.17 -37.11
N THR A 3 -1.14 -1.15 -37.13
CA THR A 3 -1.79 -1.91 -38.20
C THR A 3 -3.29 -2.13 -38.00
N ASP A 4 -3.78 -2.12 -36.76
CA ASP A 4 -5.17 -2.45 -36.46
C ASP A 4 -5.98 -1.24 -35.98
N SER A 5 -5.55 -0.57 -34.91
CA SER A 5 -6.26 0.56 -34.29
C SER A 5 -5.32 1.68 -33.80
N ASP A 6 -4.02 1.58 -34.13
CA ASP A 6 -2.99 2.60 -33.88
C ASP A 6 -2.93 3.07 -32.41
N PHE A 7 -2.57 2.16 -31.49
CA PHE A 7 -2.40 2.51 -30.07
C PHE A 7 -0.96 2.28 -29.60
N LEU A 8 -0.61 2.94 -28.52
CA LEU A 8 0.59 2.69 -27.74
C LEU A 8 0.24 2.64 -26.25
N LEU A 9 0.60 1.56 -25.57
CA LEU A 9 0.55 1.44 -24.12
C LEU A 9 1.97 1.52 -23.57
N VAL A 10 2.16 2.31 -22.54
CA VAL A 10 3.44 2.45 -21.81
C VAL A 10 3.21 2.20 -20.33
N GLU A 11 4.21 1.65 -19.67
CA GLU A 11 4.27 1.52 -18.21
C GLU A 11 5.20 2.61 -17.68
N LEU A 12 4.81 3.24 -16.58
CA LEU A 12 5.63 4.25 -15.91
C LEU A 12 6.61 3.54 -14.95
N ASP A 13 7.87 3.97 -14.95
CA ASP A 13 8.90 3.42 -14.05
C ASP A 13 8.63 3.77 -12.57
N ASN A 14 7.88 4.83 -12.32
CA ASN A 14 7.51 5.28 -10.97
C ASN A 14 6.02 5.62 -10.93
N SER A 15 5.43 5.51 -9.73
CA SER A 15 4.07 6.00 -9.48
C SER A 15 3.97 7.51 -9.73
N VAL A 16 2.79 7.94 -10.16
CA VAL A 16 2.51 9.38 -10.31
C VAL A 16 2.43 9.99 -8.92
N PRO A 17 3.18 11.07 -8.62
CA PRO A 17 3.10 11.74 -7.32
C PRO A 17 1.68 12.27 -7.04
N ASP A 18 1.20 12.09 -5.80
CA ASP A 18 -0.14 12.56 -5.38
C ASP A 18 -0.32 14.07 -5.56
N SER A 19 0.77 14.84 -5.43
CA SER A 19 0.78 16.30 -5.67
C SER A 19 0.40 16.73 -7.08
N TYR A 20 0.31 15.80 -8.03
CA TYR A 20 -0.12 16.10 -9.40
C TYR A 20 -1.65 16.12 -9.55
N ASP A 21 -2.38 15.64 -8.53
CA ASP A 21 -3.85 15.64 -8.52
C ASP A 21 -4.45 15.11 -9.83
N VAL A 22 -3.95 13.94 -10.25
CA VAL A 22 -4.35 13.31 -11.51
C VAL A 22 -5.63 12.53 -11.36
N VAL A 23 -6.42 12.48 -12.42
CA VAL A 23 -7.56 11.58 -12.57
C VAL A 23 -7.18 10.49 -13.57
N TYR A 24 -7.40 9.24 -13.20
CA TYR A 24 -7.21 8.11 -14.10
C TYR A 24 -8.49 7.86 -14.89
N ALA A 25 -8.42 8.03 -16.21
CA ALA A 25 -9.56 7.81 -17.07
C ALA A 25 -10.02 6.35 -17.05
N GLY A 26 -11.32 6.16 -16.95
CA GLY A 26 -11.94 4.87 -17.25
C GLY A 26 -12.01 4.63 -18.75
N TRP A 27 -12.59 3.50 -19.15
CA TRP A 27 -12.75 3.13 -20.54
C TRP A 27 -14.07 2.37 -20.79
N ASP A 28 -14.52 2.40 -22.05
CA ASP A 28 -15.66 1.65 -22.53
C ASP A 28 -15.29 0.97 -23.87
N ARG A 29 -15.39 -0.35 -23.91
CA ARG A 29 -15.18 -1.16 -25.12
C ARG A 29 -16.49 -1.81 -25.62
N GLY A 30 -17.62 -1.31 -25.16
CA GLY A 30 -18.94 -1.72 -25.60
C GLY A 30 -19.19 -1.44 -27.08
N SER A 31 -20.32 -1.90 -27.56
CA SER A 31 -20.75 -1.71 -28.95
C SER A 31 -21.63 -0.47 -29.16
N ASN A 32 -21.99 0.22 -28.07
CA ASN A 32 -22.80 1.41 -28.14
C ASN A 32 -21.94 2.56 -28.67
N LEU A 33 -22.43 3.25 -29.67
CA LEU A 33 -21.83 4.47 -30.16
C LEU A 33 -22.11 5.60 -29.16
N SER A 34 -21.16 6.48 -28.99
CA SER A 34 -21.30 7.70 -28.19
C SER A 34 -22.26 8.66 -28.88
N ASP A 35 -23.24 9.20 -28.18
CA ASP A 35 -24.12 10.24 -28.71
C ASP A 35 -23.43 11.59 -28.78
N THR A 36 -22.40 11.81 -27.94
CA THR A 36 -21.54 12.99 -27.91
C THR A 36 -20.14 12.55 -27.63
N SER A 37 -19.18 13.13 -28.32
CA SER A 37 -17.76 12.79 -28.14
C SER A 37 -16.92 14.03 -27.83
N ALA A 38 -15.93 13.86 -26.94
CA ALA A 38 -14.98 14.92 -26.61
C ALA A 38 -13.55 14.44 -26.79
N MET A 39 -12.70 15.34 -27.26
CA MET A 39 -11.24 15.15 -27.31
C MET A 39 -10.55 16.21 -26.45
N ILE A 40 -9.51 15.80 -25.74
CA ILE A 40 -8.59 16.70 -25.05
C ILE A 40 -7.19 16.49 -25.63
N GLY A 41 -6.52 17.56 -26.06
CA GLY A 41 -5.22 17.44 -26.69
C GLY A 41 -4.40 18.73 -26.65
N HIS A 42 -3.20 18.67 -27.26
CA HIS A 42 -2.25 19.79 -27.39
C HIS A 42 -1.93 20.04 -28.88
N PRO A 43 -2.85 20.65 -29.63
CA PRO A 43 -2.65 20.90 -31.07
C PRO A 43 -1.42 21.79 -31.28
N VAL A 44 -0.52 21.36 -32.18
CA VAL A 44 0.76 22.03 -32.52
C VAL A 44 1.65 22.30 -31.30
N GLY A 45 1.46 21.57 -30.18
CA GLY A 45 2.17 21.79 -28.91
C GLY A 45 1.69 23.03 -28.13
N ASP A 46 0.52 23.58 -28.47
CA ASP A 46 -0.10 24.69 -27.76
C ASP A 46 -0.70 24.21 -26.40
N ILE A 47 -1.27 25.14 -25.64
CA ILE A 47 -2.00 24.82 -24.38
C ILE A 47 -3.07 23.77 -24.63
N LYS A 48 -3.42 23.03 -23.57
CA LYS A 48 -4.49 22.01 -23.59
C LYS A 48 -5.78 22.61 -24.13
N LYS A 49 -6.39 21.93 -25.12
CA LYS A 49 -7.64 22.32 -25.77
C LYS A 49 -8.63 21.16 -25.75
N ILE A 50 -9.90 21.50 -25.82
CA ILE A 50 -11.01 20.56 -25.95
C ILE A 50 -11.69 20.75 -27.31
N SER A 51 -12.07 19.64 -27.94
CA SER A 51 -12.94 19.63 -29.12
C SER A 51 -14.12 18.70 -28.85
N ILE A 52 -15.30 19.07 -29.34
CA ILE A 52 -16.54 18.35 -29.04
C ILE A 52 -17.30 18.13 -30.36
N ASP A 53 -17.81 16.92 -30.51
CA ASP A 53 -18.78 16.51 -31.51
C ASP A 53 -20.09 16.19 -30.77
N TYR A 54 -21.20 16.85 -31.15
CA TYR A 54 -22.52 16.67 -30.57
C TYR A 54 -23.36 15.65 -31.33
N ASP A 55 -22.84 15.13 -32.45
CA ASP A 55 -23.48 14.10 -33.23
C ASP A 55 -22.99 12.70 -32.81
N PRO A 56 -23.79 11.64 -33.02
CA PRO A 56 -23.36 10.29 -32.73
C PRO A 56 -22.13 9.87 -33.56
N ALA A 57 -21.15 9.30 -32.91
CA ALA A 57 -19.96 8.78 -33.58
C ALA A 57 -20.33 7.74 -34.65
N GLU A 58 -19.68 7.79 -35.80
CA GLU A 58 -19.85 6.81 -36.88
C GLU A 58 -18.67 5.85 -36.96
N ILE A 59 -18.93 4.59 -37.34
CA ILE A 59 -17.86 3.64 -37.65
C ILE A 59 -17.51 3.76 -39.12
N HIS A 60 -16.24 4.05 -39.42
CA HIS A 60 -15.77 4.14 -40.81
C HIS A 60 -15.84 2.77 -41.50
N PRO A 61 -16.60 2.62 -42.60
CA PRO A 61 -16.96 1.29 -43.14
C PRO A 61 -15.92 0.68 -44.11
N THR A 62 -14.90 1.43 -44.50
CA THR A 62 -13.90 0.97 -45.47
C THR A 62 -12.48 1.10 -44.94
N ASP A 63 -11.52 0.49 -45.64
CA ASP A 63 -10.11 0.67 -45.28
C ASP A 63 -9.70 2.12 -45.39
N LEU A 64 -8.91 2.62 -44.42
CA LEU A 64 -8.35 3.96 -44.39
C LEU A 64 -6.85 3.94 -44.71
N ASP A 65 -6.46 4.69 -45.71
CA ASP A 65 -5.05 4.85 -46.09
C ASP A 65 -4.47 6.15 -45.47
N PHE A 66 -3.68 6.00 -44.42
CA PHE A 66 -2.96 7.12 -43.77
C PHE A 66 -1.61 7.42 -44.46
N GLY A 67 -1.30 6.73 -45.56
CA GLY A 67 -0.02 6.89 -46.31
C GLY A 67 1.17 6.20 -45.63
N VAL A 68 1.15 6.01 -44.32
CA VAL A 68 2.18 5.31 -43.53
C VAL A 68 1.75 3.90 -43.15
N PHE A 69 0.46 3.65 -43.13
CA PHE A 69 -0.16 2.34 -42.93
C PHE A 69 -1.61 2.33 -43.44
N LEU A 70 -2.12 1.14 -43.73
CA LEU A 70 -3.51 0.90 -44.12
C LEU A 70 -4.26 0.37 -42.91
N ALA A 71 -5.27 1.11 -42.41
CA ALA A 71 -6.13 0.71 -41.33
C ALA A 71 -7.32 -0.10 -41.87
N PRO A 72 -7.70 -1.22 -41.21
CA PRO A 72 -8.79 -2.07 -41.69
C PRO A 72 -10.16 -1.38 -41.54
N ALA A 73 -11.10 -1.74 -42.40
CA ALA A 73 -12.51 -1.32 -42.31
C ALA A 73 -13.11 -1.66 -40.95
N ASN A 74 -13.95 -0.79 -40.42
CA ASN A 74 -14.64 -0.93 -39.12
C ASN A 74 -13.72 -0.99 -37.90
N HIS A 75 -12.53 -0.41 -37.97
CA HIS A 75 -11.59 -0.31 -36.85
C HIS A 75 -11.47 1.12 -36.31
N PHE A 76 -12.10 2.09 -36.97
CA PHE A 76 -12.01 3.49 -36.63
C PHE A 76 -13.38 4.14 -36.49
N PHE A 77 -13.52 5.06 -35.53
CA PHE A 77 -14.57 6.05 -35.50
C PHE A 77 -14.21 7.19 -36.45
N GLU A 78 -15.23 7.75 -37.10
CA GLU A 78 -15.19 8.97 -37.89
C GLU A 78 -16.01 10.03 -37.17
N LEU A 79 -15.42 11.22 -36.96
CA LEU A 79 -16.00 12.35 -36.25
C LEU A 79 -15.77 13.65 -37.01
N GLU A 80 -16.72 14.57 -36.89
CA GLU A 80 -16.60 15.94 -37.39
C GLU A 80 -16.95 16.91 -36.25
N PHE A 81 -15.95 17.57 -35.66
CA PHE A 81 -16.16 18.41 -34.50
C PHE A 81 -17.02 19.63 -34.76
N ASP A 82 -18.10 19.83 -33.98
CA ASP A 82 -18.89 21.05 -33.91
C ASP A 82 -18.18 22.19 -33.20
N LEU A 83 -17.35 21.84 -32.21
CA LEU A 83 -16.59 22.78 -31.40
C LEU A 83 -15.11 22.36 -31.36
N GLY A 84 -14.24 23.29 -31.69
CA GLY A 84 -12.81 23.04 -31.71
C GLY A 84 -12.35 22.37 -33.00
N ILE A 85 -11.07 22.01 -33.05
CA ILE A 85 -10.43 21.35 -34.18
C ILE A 85 -9.32 20.44 -33.65
N PHE A 86 -8.79 19.55 -34.49
CA PHE A 86 -7.52 18.91 -34.22
C PHE A 86 -6.44 19.47 -35.16
N GLU A 87 -5.19 19.37 -34.73
CA GLU A 87 -4.02 19.72 -35.57
C GLU A 87 -2.91 18.70 -35.32
N GLY A 88 -1.86 18.76 -36.11
CA GLY A 88 -0.66 17.93 -35.89
C GLY A 88 -0.17 18.05 -34.45
N GLY A 89 0.17 16.93 -33.82
CA GLY A 89 0.52 16.88 -32.39
C GLY A 89 -0.64 16.44 -31.47
N SER A 90 -1.88 16.45 -31.95
CA SER A 90 -3.03 15.91 -31.22
C SER A 90 -3.13 14.36 -31.28
N SER A 91 -2.32 13.72 -32.11
CA SER A 91 -2.29 12.25 -32.28
C SER A 91 -2.12 11.53 -30.92
N GLY A 92 -2.92 10.48 -30.69
CA GLY A 92 -3.01 9.78 -29.41
C GLY A 92 -3.96 10.43 -28.40
N GLY A 93 -4.53 11.61 -28.72
CA GLY A 93 -5.55 12.26 -27.87
C GLY A 93 -6.76 11.34 -27.64
N PRO A 94 -7.30 11.28 -26.42
CA PRO A 94 -8.42 10.41 -26.11
C PRO A 94 -9.70 10.88 -26.76
N MET A 95 -10.51 9.92 -27.26
CA MET A 95 -11.92 10.12 -27.52
C MET A 95 -12.69 9.66 -26.29
N LEU A 96 -13.39 10.59 -25.65
CA LEU A 96 -14.21 10.33 -24.46
C LEU A 96 -15.69 10.35 -24.86
N ASN A 97 -16.46 9.40 -24.34
CA ASN A 97 -17.90 9.39 -24.48
C ASN A 97 -18.59 10.31 -23.44
N GLU A 98 -19.92 10.35 -23.45
CA GLU A 98 -20.73 11.15 -22.52
C GLU A 98 -20.53 10.81 -21.04
N ASP A 99 -20.06 9.59 -20.73
CA ASP A 99 -19.68 9.15 -19.38
C ASP A 99 -18.23 9.46 -19.01
N ALA A 100 -17.51 10.23 -19.85
CA ALA A 100 -16.10 10.54 -19.76
C ALA A 100 -15.18 9.30 -19.75
N ARG A 101 -15.61 8.19 -20.38
CA ARG A 101 -14.80 6.99 -20.57
C ARG A 101 -14.11 7.01 -21.91
N LEU A 102 -12.87 6.53 -21.94
CA LEU A 102 -12.07 6.37 -23.16
C LEU A 102 -12.71 5.31 -24.08
N VAL A 103 -13.04 5.70 -25.32
CA VAL A 103 -13.58 4.80 -26.35
C VAL A 103 -12.68 4.68 -27.57
N GLY A 104 -11.71 5.56 -27.74
CA GLY A 104 -10.76 5.57 -28.84
C GLY A 104 -9.61 6.54 -28.66
N GLN A 105 -8.63 6.47 -29.56
CA GLN A 105 -7.46 7.36 -29.60
C GLN A 105 -7.29 7.94 -31.00
N LEU A 106 -6.95 9.24 -31.07
CA LEU A 106 -6.79 9.97 -32.33
C LEU A 106 -5.57 9.46 -33.13
N THR A 107 -5.83 8.98 -34.32
CA THR A 107 -4.78 8.64 -35.30
C THR A 107 -4.49 9.80 -36.26
N GLY A 108 -5.51 10.46 -36.76
CA GLY A 108 -5.34 11.55 -37.69
C GLY A 108 -6.66 11.99 -38.32
N GLY A 109 -6.58 12.71 -39.40
CA GLY A 109 -7.75 13.18 -40.12
C GLY A 109 -7.37 14.04 -41.34
N PHE A 110 -8.37 14.49 -42.06
CA PHE A 110 -8.20 15.36 -43.21
C PHE A 110 -8.76 16.74 -42.86
N ALA A 111 -7.88 17.71 -42.72
CA ALA A 111 -8.24 19.09 -42.48
C ALA A 111 -8.20 19.87 -43.81
N ASP A 112 -9.29 20.51 -44.18
CA ASP A 112 -9.29 21.52 -45.19
C ASP A 112 -9.39 22.90 -44.51
N ALA A 113 -8.23 23.56 -44.40
CA ALA A 113 -8.00 24.95 -43.98
C ALA A 113 -9.17 25.62 -43.22
N CYS A 114 -9.38 25.32 -41.94
CA CYS A 114 -10.38 25.96 -41.08
C CYS A 114 -11.86 25.64 -41.37
N ASN A 115 -12.15 24.66 -42.19
CA ASN A 115 -13.50 24.15 -42.42
C ASN A 115 -13.51 22.64 -42.13
N SER A 116 -14.66 22.10 -41.72
CA SER A 116 -14.99 20.67 -41.56
C SER A 116 -13.79 19.73 -41.50
N VAL A 117 -13.50 19.25 -40.33
CA VAL A 117 -12.31 18.41 -40.07
C VAL A 117 -12.77 17.04 -39.72
N ILE A 118 -12.75 16.13 -40.70
CA ILE A 118 -13.00 14.71 -40.44
C ILE A 118 -11.79 14.14 -39.71
N THR A 119 -12.07 13.53 -38.55
CA THR A 119 -11.08 12.91 -37.68
C THR A 119 -11.35 11.42 -37.51
N TYR A 120 -10.26 10.64 -37.40
CA TYR A 120 -10.32 9.19 -37.26
C TYR A 120 -9.68 8.76 -35.96
N TYR A 121 -10.47 8.03 -35.15
CA TYR A 121 -10.06 7.48 -33.89
C TYR A 121 -10.01 5.97 -33.94
N GLY A 122 -8.86 5.38 -33.64
CA GLY A 122 -8.76 3.93 -33.44
C GLY A 122 -9.67 3.50 -32.29
N MET A 123 -10.51 2.50 -32.52
CA MET A 123 -11.49 2.05 -31.53
C MET A 123 -10.79 1.31 -30.38
N PHE A 124 -11.08 1.70 -29.14
CA PHE A 124 -10.55 1.02 -27.95
C PHE A 124 -10.96 -0.47 -27.90
N SER A 125 -12.17 -0.80 -28.34
CA SER A 125 -12.65 -2.19 -28.46
C SER A 125 -11.80 -3.05 -29.41
N ARG A 126 -11.24 -2.47 -30.47
CA ARG A 126 -10.32 -3.11 -31.39
C ARG A 126 -8.92 -3.24 -30.79
N SER A 127 -8.44 -2.17 -30.17
CA SER A 127 -7.19 -2.20 -29.41
C SER A 127 -7.20 -3.26 -28.30
N TRP A 128 -8.37 -3.57 -27.74
CA TRP A 128 -8.55 -4.56 -26.70
C TRP A 128 -8.32 -5.99 -27.17
N ASN A 129 -8.95 -6.38 -28.27
CA ASN A 129 -9.03 -7.78 -28.70
C ASN A 129 -8.21 -8.10 -29.96
N ASP A 130 -8.09 -7.14 -30.89
CA ASP A 130 -7.49 -7.39 -32.18
C ASP A 130 -5.97 -7.31 -32.05
N GLY A 131 -5.27 -8.13 -32.77
CA GLY A 131 -3.83 -8.24 -32.66
C GLY A 131 -3.35 -9.68 -32.46
N ALA A 132 -2.21 -10.00 -33.06
CA ALA A 132 -1.73 -11.37 -33.16
C ALA A 132 -1.22 -11.96 -31.81
N ASN A 133 -0.91 -11.12 -30.84
CA ASN A 133 -0.34 -11.54 -29.53
C ASN A 133 -0.54 -10.43 -28.47
N SER A 134 -0.13 -10.71 -27.23
CA SER A 134 -0.27 -9.78 -26.10
C SER A 134 0.47 -8.44 -26.26
N ALA A 135 1.52 -8.38 -27.07
CA ALA A 135 2.20 -7.12 -27.34
C ALA A 135 1.45 -6.21 -28.33
N ALA A 136 0.44 -6.74 -29.02
CA ALA A 136 -0.35 -6.07 -30.04
C ALA A 136 -1.80 -5.78 -29.61
N ARG A 137 -2.16 -5.99 -28.35
CA ARG A 137 -3.50 -5.74 -27.81
C ARG A 137 -3.45 -5.37 -26.32
N LEU A 138 -4.52 -4.76 -25.83
CA LEU A 138 -4.59 -4.20 -24.47
C LEU A 138 -5.05 -5.20 -23.42
N LYS A 139 -5.80 -6.23 -23.81
CA LYS A 139 -6.53 -7.13 -22.89
C LYS A 139 -5.64 -7.67 -21.77
N GLU A 140 -4.50 -8.23 -22.08
CA GLU A 140 -3.65 -8.90 -21.08
C GLU A 140 -2.95 -7.93 -20.13
N TRP A 141 -2.88 -6.65 -20.50
CA TRP A 141 -2.25 -5.60 -19.69
C TRP A 141 -3.24 -4.87 -18.81
N LEU A 142 -4.45 -4.62 -19.32
CA LEU A 142 -5.48 -3.86 -18.60
C LEU A 142 -6.50 -4.77 -17.87
N ASP A 143 -6.46 -6.08 -18.12
CA ASP A 143 -7.29 -7.09 -17.44
C ASP A 143 -6.45 -8.34 -17.11
N PRO A 144 -5.41 -8.21 -16.26
CA PRO A 144 -4.51 -9.33 -15.95
C PRO A 144 -5.18 -10.47 -15.20
N LEU A 145 -6.36 -10.23 -14.61
CA LEU A 145 -7.16 -11.22 -13.89
C LEU A 145 -8.22 -11.91 -14.78
N ASP A 146 -8.29 -11.53 -16.06
CA ASP A 146 -9.26 -12.06 -17.05
C ASP A 146 -10.73 -11.98 -16.59
N LEU A 147 -11.07 -10.86 -15.93
CA LEU A 147 -12.45 -10.57 -15.48
C LEU A 147 -13.36 -10.14 -16.62
N ASN A 148 -12.77 -9.77 -17.75
CA ASN A 148 -13.44 -9.38 -18.99
C ASN A 148 -14.44 -8.19 -18.83
N PRO A 149 -14.10 -7.13 -18.09
CA PRO A 149 -14.98 -5.98 -17.92
C PRO A 149 -15.24 -5.30 -19.28
N VAL A 150 -16.47 -4.84 -19.50
CA VAL A 150 -16.83 -4.06 -20.70
C VAL A 150 -16.57 -2.58 -20.49
N THR A 151 -16.75 -2.12 -19.29
CA THR A 151 -16.51 -0.72 -18.88
C THR A 151 -15.69 -0.67 -17.60
N LEU A 152 -14.93 0.40 -17.45
CA LEU A 152 -14.27 0.79 -16.21
C LEU A 152 -14.56 2.28 -15.97
N ASP A 153 -14.96 2.63 -14.76
CA ASP A 153 -15.18 4.02 -14.40
C ASP A 153 -13.85 4.73 -14.13
N MET A 154 -13.87 6.06 -14.23
CA MET A 154 -12.70 6.86 -13.87
C MET A 154 -12.38 6.65 -12.37
N LEU A 155 -11.09 6.62 -12.06
CA LEU A 155 -10.61 6.68 -10.70
C LEU A 155 -10.11 8.10 -10.41
N ILE A 156 -10.78 8.78 -9.52
CA ILE A 156 -10.29 10.00 -8.90
C ILE A 156 -9.58 9.54 -7.63
N PRO A 157 -8.24 9.58 -7.57
CA PRO A 157 -7.56 9.27 -6.31
C PRO A 157 -8.07 10.27 -5.27
N VAL A 158 -8.60 9.77 -4.20
CA VAL A 158 -8.81 10.62 -3.02
C VAL A 158 -7.40 10.94 -2.54
N PRO A 159 -6.98 12.21 -2.46
CA PRO A 159 -5.72 12.52 -1.83
C PRO A 159 -5.68 11.80 -0.50
N SER A 160 -4.62 11.07 -0.24
CA SER A 160 -4.44 10.43 1.06
C SER A 160 -4.44 11.55 2.10
N THR A 161 -5.60 11.78 2.71
CA THR A 161 -5.72 12.59 3.92
C THR A 161 -5.48 11.70 5.14
N GLY A 162 -4.94 10.53 4.89
CA GLY A 162 -4.57 9.58 5.91
C GLY A 162 -3.36 10.06 6.67
N HIS A 163 -3.32 9.68 7.94
CA HIS A 163 -2.17 9.89 8.81
C HIS A 163 -1.33 8.62 8.85
N SER A 164 -0.11 8.75 9.35
CA SER A 164 0.79 7.63 9.56
C SER A 164 1.04 7.40 11.05
N ILE A 165 1.24 6.12 11.42
CA ILE A 165 1.77 5.73 12.73
C ILE A 165 3.03 4.94 12.48
N SER A 166 4.16 5.36 13.04
CA SER A 166 5.44 4.69 12.83
C SER A 166 6.36 4.76 14.04
N GLY A 167 7.21 3.74 14.19
CA GLY A 167 8.19 3.67 15.25
C GLY A 167 9.19 2.54 15.05
N ASN A 168 10.04 2.37 16.05
CA ASN A 168 11.06 1.34 16.08
C ASN A 168 10.93 0.49 17.35
N ILE A 169 11.26 -0.78 17.26
CA ILE A 169 11.40 -1.67 18.42
C ILE A 169 12.87 -1.98 18.61
N ILE A 170 13.38 -1.68 19.81
CA ILE A 170 14.80 -1.87 20.18
C ILE A 170 14.91 -2.76 21.42
N PHE A 171 15.80 -3.75 21.36
CA PHE A 171 16.20 -4.59 22.48
C PHE A 171 17.69 -4.42 22.74
N MET A 172 18.07 -3.94 23.93
CA MET A 172 19.49 -3.77 24.35
C MET A 172 20.35 -2.93 23.37
N GLY A 173 19.73 -2.10 22.54
CA GLY A 173 20.39 -1.27 21.53
C GLY A 173 20.35 -1.85 20.11
N ASP A 174 19.90 -3.08 19.94
CA ASP A 174 19.75 -3.73 18.64
C ASP A 174 18.27 -3.73 18.17
N PRO A 175 18.01 -3.59 16.86
CA PRO A 175 16.66 -3.62 16.32
C PRO A 175 16.00 -4.99 16.46
N VAL A 176 14.70 -5.02 16.78
CA VAL A 176 13.89 -6.24 16.86
C VAL A 176 13.15 -6.44 15.55
N SER A 177 13.51 -7.45 14.76
CA SER A 177 12.81 -7.81 13.53
C SER A 177 11.70 -8.84 13.75
N ASN A 178 10.77 -8.93 12.78
CA ASN A 178 9.68 -9.92 12.81
C ASN A 178 8.82 -9.87 14.09
N ALA A 179 8.66 -8.70 14.69
CA ALA A 179 7.62 -8.43 15.66
C ALA A 179 6.37 -7.95 14.91
N ASP A 180 5.23 -8.54 15.19
CA ASP A 180 3.96 -8.16 14.57
C ASP A 180 3.40 -6.94 15.29
N ALA A 181 3.27 -5.83 14.56
CA ALA A 181 2.51 -4.65 14.94
C ALA A 181 1.08 -4.83 14.46
N ILE A 182 0.11 -4.79 15.37
CA ILE A 182 -1.30 -5.09 15.11
C ILE A 182 -2.11 -3.85 15.43
N LEU A 183 -2.64 -3.22 14.40
CA LEU A 183 -3.51 -2.04 14.48
C LEU A 183 -4.96 -2.49 14.41
N THR A 184 -5.80 -1.96 15.32
CA THR A 184 -7.25 -2.23 15.35
C THR A 184 -8.02 -0.94 15.58
N GLY A 185 -9.32 -0.89 15.20
CA GLY A 185 -10.19 0.26 15.40
C GLY A 185 -10.72 0.84 14.09
N GLY A 186 -10.35 2.04 13.74
CA GLY A 186 -10.81 2.69 12.51
C GLY A 186 -10.44 1.94 11.22
N LEU A 187 -9.33 1.23 11.26
CA LEU A 187 -8.87 0.27 10.24
C LEU A 187 -8.12 -0.85 10.95
N ASP A 188 -8.42 -2.09 10.61
CA ASP A 188 -7.65 -3.24 11.09
C ASP A 188 -6.52 -3.54 10.08
N ALA A 189 -5.27 -3.51 10.57
CA ALA A 189 -4.09 -3.78 9.78
C ALA A 189 -3.01 -4.49 10.61
N SER A 190 -2.08 -5.15 9.97
CA SER A 190 -0.95 -5.80 10.64
C SER A 190 0.30 -5.66 9.78
N GLU A 191 1.39 -5.23 10.40
CA GLU A 191 2.72 -5.11 9.82
C GLU A 191 3.73 -5.85 10.68
N SER A 192 4.77 -6.41 10.06
CA SER A 192 5.88 -7.00 10.82
C SER A 192 7.09 -6.07 10.73
N THR A 193 7.79 -5.86 11.84
CA THR A 193 9.02 -5.06 11.85
C THR A 193 10.08 -5.65 10.92
N ASP A 194 10.75 -4.78 10.19
CA ASP A 194 11.84 -5.12 9.30
C ASP A 194 13.17 -5.38 10.06
N ASN A 195 14.26 -5.62 9.32
CA ASN A 195 15.59 -5.85 9.90
C ASN A 195 16.18 -4.61 10.62
N THR A 196 15.56 -3.47 10.51
CA THR A 196 15.93 -2.23 11.22
C THR A 196 15.01 -1.95 12.41
N GLY A 197 14.08 -2.87 12.71
CA GLY A 197 13.11 -2.77 13.79
C GLY A 197 11.95 -1.83 13.52
N VAL A 198 11.82 -1.33 12.29
CA VAL A 198 10.82 -0.33 11.89
C VAL A 198 9.48 -0.99 11.59
N TYR A 199 8.42 -0.37 12.04
CA TYR A 199 7.04 -0.58 11.57
C TYR A 199 6.43 0.75 11.12
N ILE A 200 5.53 0.69 10.14
CA ILE A 200 4.83 1.87 9.64
C ILE A 200 3.44 1.48 9.11
N PHE A 201 2.43 2.23 9.53
CA PHE A 201 1.10 2.23 8.95
C PHE A 201 0.89 3.57 8.26
N GLU A 202 0.50 3.55 7.01
CA GLU A 202 0.25 4.74 6.20
C GLU A 202 -1.23 4.82 5.81
N ASP A 203 -1.66 5.97 5.36
CA ASP A 203 -3.02 6.21 4.83
C ASP A 203 -4.16 5.90 5.83
N LEU A 204 -3.90 6.08 7.12
CA LEU A 204 -4.89 5.86 8.15
C LEU A 204 -5.96 6.96 8.13
N PRO A 205 -7.27 6.64 8.02
CA PRO A 205 -8.33 7.62 8.05
C PRO A 205 -8.28 8.54 9.28
N SER A 206 -8.43 9.85 9.04
CA SER A 206 -8.46 10.87 10.08
C SER A 206 -9.73 10.80 10.93
N GLY A 207 -9.64 11.22 12.19
CA GLY A 207 -10.79 11.35 13.08
C GLY A 207 -11.32 10.04 13.64
N LEU A 208 -10.53 8.96 13.57
CA LEU A 208 -10.90 7.64 14.10
C LEU A 208 -9.97 7.25 15.25
N ASP A 209 -10.47 6.36 16.09
CA ASP A 209 -9.72 5.78 17.20
C ASP A 209 -8.97 4.52 16.74
N TYR A 210 -7.73 4.37 17.21
CA TYR A 210 -6.87 3.23 16.90
C TYR A 210 -6.20 2.70 18.16
N SER A 211 -6.05 1.38 18.26
CA SER A 211 -5.22 0.69 19.23
C SER A 211 -4.12 -0.08 18.52
N LEU A 212 -2.87 0.16 18.89
CA LEU A 212 -1.69 -0.49 18.33
C LEU A 212 -1.04 -1.38 19.37
N ASN A 213 -1.05 -2.68 19.12
CA ASN A 213 -0.48 -3.71 19.96
C ASN A 213 0.63 -4.47 19.26
N PHE A 214 1.49 -5.14 20.01
CA PHE A 214 2.66 -5.83 19.49
C PHE A 214 2.73 -7.26 19.98
N SER A 215 3.20 -8.18 19.14
CA SER A 215 3.42 -9.58 19.48
C SER A 215 4.66 -10.13 18.78
N LYS A 216 5.47 -10.88 19.53
CA LYS A 216 6.54 -11.74 19.00
C LYS A 216 6.64 -12.95 19.94
N ASN A 217 6.08 -14.09 19.52
CA ASN A 217 6.01 -15.27 20.38
C ASN A 217 6.70 -16.48 19.73
N ASN A 218 7.98 -16.31 19.41
CA ASN A 218 8.82 -17.34 18.82
C ASN A 218 10.06 -17.58 19.69
N ASP A 219 10.74 -18.68 19.43
CA ASP A 219 12.03 -19.06 20.03
C ASP A 219 12.19 -18.77 21.54
N LEU A 220 11.39 -19.46 22.35
CA LEU A 220 11.31 -19.29 23.81
C LEU A 220 12.68 -19.35 24.50
N THR A 221 13.63 -20.13 23.96
CA THR A 221 14.94 -20.36 24.56
C THR A 221 16.04 -19.46 24.03
N ASN A 222 15.73 -18.59 23.05
CA ASN A 222 16.67 -17.60 22.55
C ASN A 222 17.11 -16.65 23.68
N GLY A 223 18.41 -16.68 24.04
CA GLY A 223 18.96 -15.92 25.16
C GLY A 223 18.64 -16.47 26.55
N VAL A 224 17.72 -17.45 26.67
CA VAL A 224 17.25 -17.96 27.95
C VAL A 224 18.04 -19.19 28.37
N SER A 225 18.74 -19.12 29.49
CA SER A 225 19.65 -20.16 29.95
C SER A 225 19.57 -20.37 31.48
N THR A 226 20.25 -21.39 31.96
CA THR A 226 20.41 -21.60 33.42
C THR A 226 21.17 -20.48 34.13
N PHE A 227 21.93 -19.67 33.38
CA PHE A 227 22.62 -18.51 33.92
C PHE A 227 21.61 -17.42 34.33
N ASP A 228 20.57 -17.22 33.53
CA ASP A 228 19.50 -16.28 33.83
C ASP A 228 18.71 -16.67 35.06
N ALA A 229 18.47 -17.98 35.21
CA ALA A 229 17.88 -18.53 36.44
C ALA A 229 18.72 -18.21 37.69
N VAL A 230 20.05 -18.22 37.56
CA VAL A 230 20.96 -17.82 38.65
C VAL A 230 20.89 -16.32 38.92
N LEU A 231 20.69 -15.48 37.91
CA LEU A 231 20.53 -14.02 38.07
C LEU A 231 19.21 -13.70 38.80
N ILE A 232 18.11 -14.36 38.42
CA ILE A 232 16.83 -14.27 39.14
C ILE A 232 16.98 -14.73 40.61
N GLN A 233 17.68 -15.86 40.82
CA GLN A 233 17.91 -16.34 42.17
C GLN A 233 18.70 -15.34 43.03
N LYS A 234 19.72 -14.69 42.46
CA LYS A 234 20.49 -13.66 43.18
C LYS A 234 19.64 -12.43 43.52
N HIS A 235 18.71 -12.03 42.62
CA HIS A 235 17.76 -10.97 42.88
C HIS A 235 16.86 -11.35 44.06
N ILE A 236 16.21 -12.51 44.04
CA ILE A 236 15.30 -12.98 45.09
C ILE A 236 16.01 -13.07 46.48
N LEU A 237 17.28 -13.48 46.48
CA LEU A 237 18.08 -13.57 47.74
C LEU A 237 18.64 -12.22 48.19
N GLY A 238 18.44 -11.15 47.44
CA GLY A 238 19.00 -9.82 47.73
C GLY A 238 20.51 -9.74 47.60
N ILE A 239 21.13 -10.70 46.94
CA ILE A 239 22.60 -10.73 46.68
C ILE A 239 23.00 -9.74 45.58
N SER A 240 22.20 -9.68 44.54
CA SER A 240 22.36 -8.75 43.40
C SER A 240 20.95 -8.39 42.89
N PRO A 241 20.29 -7.41 43.50
CA PRO A 241 18.95 -7.00 43.08
C PRO A 241 18.96 -6.46 41.64
N LEU A 242 17.96 -6.87 40.85
CA LEU A 242 17.64 -6.22 39.58
C LEU A 242 16.97 -4.86 39.91
N THR A 243 17.47 -3.81 39.28
CA THR A 243 16.99 -2.42 39.49
C THR A 243 16.49 -1.79 38.21
N ASP A 244 16.65 -2.46 37.09
CA ASP A 244 16.12 -2.08 35.79
C ASP A 244 14.71 -2.66 35.64
N PRO A 245 13.67 -1.82 35.39
CA PRO A 245 12.30 -2.28 35.26
C PRO A 245 12.12 -3.31 34.16
N TYR A 246 12.82 -3.18 33.04
CA TYR A 246 12.74 -4.11 31.93
C TYR A 246 13.30 -5.50 32.29
N LEU A 247 14.36 -5.57 33.10
CA LEU A 247 14.89 -6.84 33.60
C LEU A 247 13.98 -7.49 34.64
N LEU A 248 13.24 -6.68 35.43
CA LEU A 248 12.22 -7.20 36.33
C LEU A 248 11.04 -7.79 35.56
N ILE A 249 10.60 -7.11 34.50
CA ILE A 249 9.56 -7.61 33.58
C ILE A 249 10.03 -8.90 32.89
N ALA A 250 11.27 -8.94 32.41
CA ALA A 250 11.87 -10.16 31.82
C ALA A 250 11.93 -11.32 32.81
N GLY A 251 12.09 -11.04 34.09
CA GLY A 251 12.19 -12.03 35.16
C GLY A 251 10.86 -12.58 35.64
N ASP A 252 9.74 -11.93 35.35
CA ASP A 252 8.38 -12.41 35.67
C ASP A 252 7.89 -13.33 34.54
N ILE A 253 8.34 -14.59 34.59
CA ILE A 253 8.11 -15.59 33.53
C ILE A 253 6.64 -15.95 33.38
N ASN A 254 5.87 -15.91 34.47
CA ASN A 254 4.46 -16.29 34.48
C ASN A 254 3.49 -15.10 34.47
N ASN A 255 4.02 -13.90 34.28
CA ASN A 255 3.24 -12.66 34.25
C ASN A 255 2.33 -12.52 35.50
N SER A 256 2.93 -12.73 36.67
CA SER A 256 2.22 -12.68 37.95
C SER A 256 2.31 -11.33 38.66
N GLY A 257 3.07 -10.39 38.11
CA GLY A 257 3.38 -9.10 38.72
C GLY A 257 4.47 -9.17 39.79
N SER A 258 5.31 -10.20 39.76
CA SER A 258 6.42 -10.32 40.73
C SER A 258 7.47 -11.34 40.29
N VAL A 259 8.73 -11.08 40.57
CA VAL A 259 9.83 -12.02 40.35
C VAL A 259 10.01 -12.93 41.58
N SER A 260 9.82 -14.23 41.40
CA SER A 260 9.78 -15.22 42.50
C SER A 260 10.50 -16.54 42.13
N THR A 261 10.59 -17.47 43.10
CA THR A 261 11.12 -18.81 42.83
C THR A 261 10.29 -19.61 41.85
N LEU A 262 9.03 -19.25 41.66
CA LEU A 262 8.14 -19.91 40.71
C LEU A 262 8.57 -19.63 39.28
N ASP A 263 9.06 -18.41 39.01
CA ASP A 263 9.58 -18.01 37.69
C ASP A 263 10.80 -18.85 37.32
N ILE A 264 11.68 -19.11 38.28
CA ILE A 264 12.83 -20.03 38.05
C ILE A 264 12.34 -21.42 37.63
N VAL A 265 11.29 -21.92 38.27
CA VAL A 265 10.74 -23.24 37.95
C VAL A 265 10.15 -23.28 36.54
N PHE A 266 9.39 -22.26 36.12
CA PHE A 266 8.84 -22.21 34.79
C PHE A 266 9.94 -22.03 33.73
N MET A 267 10.92 -21.15 33.96
CA MET A 267 12.07 -21.00 33.10
C MET A 267 12.81 -22.33 32.88
N GLN A 268 13.08 -23.06 33.98
CA GLN A 268 13.78 -24.36 33.90
C GLN A 268 12.98 -25.39 33.09
N LYS A 269 11.66 -25.41 33.21
CA LYS A 269 10.81 -26.32 32.43
C LYS A 269 10.88 -26.03 30.94
N VAL A 270 10.90 -24.73 30.55
CA VAL A 270 11.08 -24.32 29.15
C VAL A 270 12.48 -24.70 28.64
N ILE A 271 13.54 -24.42 29.41
CA ILE A 271 14.93 -24.80 29.06
C ILE A 271 15.07 -26.32 28.85
N LEU A 272 14.37 -27.12 29.65
CA LEU A 272 14.39 -28.59 29.56
C LEU A 272 13.44 -29.15 28.50
N GLY A 273 12.67 -28.28 27.79
CA GLY A 273 11.69 -28.69 26.79
C GLY A 273 10.49 -29.45 27.39
N ILE A 274 10.23 -29.28 28.68
CA ILE A 274 9.05 -29.86 29.37
C ILE A 274 7.81 -29.02 29.04
N ASP A 275 7.92 -27.69 29.10
CA ASP A 275 6.91 -26.73 28.70
C ASP A 275 7.33 -26.07 27.36
N VAL A 276 6.35 -25.87 26.50
CA VAL A 276 6.53 -25.28 25.14
C VAL A 276 6.02 -23.85 25.06
N ALA A 277 5.65 -23.24 26.16
CA ALA A 277 5.20 -21.87 26.32
C ALA A 277 5.47 -21.38 27.74
N PHE A 278 5.61 -20.07 27.91
CA PHE A 278 5.58 -19.43 29.22
C PHE A 278 4.12 -19.36 29.72
N PRO A 279 3.84 -19.62 31.01
CA PRO A 279 2.47 -19.50 31.52
C PRO A 279 1.98 -18.06 31.52
N ASN A 280 0.85 -17.80 30.86
CA ASN A 280 0.21 -16.48 30.77
C ASN A 280 1.12 -15.37 30.23
N ASN A 281 2.15 -15.72 29.47
CA ASN A 281 3.14 -14.78 28.97
C ASN A 281 3.57 -15.17 27.56
N GLU A 282 4.05 -14.19 26.80
CA GLU A 282 4.68 -14.40 25.51
C GLU A 282 6.21 -14.48 25.63
N SER A 283 6.87 -14.82 24.53
CA SER A 283 8.33 -14.87 24.44
C SER A 283 8.95 -13.47 24.52
N TRP A 284 8.22 -12.47 24.02
CA TRP A 284 8.60 -11.07 24.06
C TRP A 284 7.46 -10.21 24.61
N ARG A 285 7.83 -9.13 25.29
CA ARG A 285 6.93 -8.05 25.72
C ARG A 285 7.45 -6.72 25.19
N PHE A 286 6.57 -5.73 25.09
CA PHE A 286 6.88 -4.46 24.49
C PHE A 286 6.35 -3.34 25.36
N VAL A 287 7.20 -2.32 25.65
CA VAL A 287 6.80 -1.18 26.46
C VAL A 287 7.18 0.08 25.70
N PRO A 288 6.30 1.11 25.58
CA PRO A 288 6.67 2.41 24.99
C PRO A 288 7.97 2.94 25.57
N ALA A 289 8.88 3.36 24.68
CA ALA A 289 10.23 3.77 25.09
C ALA A 289 10.26 5.05 25.92
N ASP A 290 9.23 5.87 25.79
CA ASP A 290 9.04 7.11 26.56
C ASP A 290 8.28 6.91 27.87
N TYR A 291 7.80 5.67 28.15
CA TYR A 291 7.07 5.39 29.38
C TYR A 291 7.98 5.49 30.60
N ILE A 292 7.53 6.23 31.60
CA ILE A 292 8.25 6.43 32.86
C ILE A 292 7.54 5.65 33.95
N PHE A 293 8.19 4.60 34.47
CA PHE A 293 7.68 3.82 35.59
C PHE A 293 7.65 4.68 36.86
N ASP A 294 6.54 4.64 37.61
CA ASP A 294 6.39 5.33 38.90
C ASP A 294 7.44 4.88 39.90
N ASP A 295 7.71 3.58 39.91
CA ASP A 295 8.80 2.96 40.69
C ASP A 295 9.59 2.00 39.78
N PRO A 296 10.73 2.42 39.23
CA PRO A 296 11.56 1.55 38.40
C PRO A 296 12.06 0.27 39.10
N THR A 297 12.08 0.25 40.43
CA THR A 297 12.46 -0.93 41.21
C THR A 297 11.32 -1.86 41.52
N ASN A 298 10.08 -1.46 41.17
CA ASN A 298 8.89 -2.28 41.23
C ASN A 298 7.91 -1.89 40.09
N PRO A 299 8.22 -2.27 38.83
CA PRO A 299 7.42 -1.88 37.67
C PRO A 299 5.97 -2.41 37.72
N PHE A 300 5.68 -3.34 38.62
CA PHE A 300 4.36 -3.94 38.79
C PHE A 300 3.47 -3.21 39.80
N ALA A 301 3.95 -2.08 40.38
CA ALA A 301 3.18 -1.29 41.33
C ALA A 301 1.93 -0.63 40.71
N SER A 302 2.01 -0.33 39.42
CA SER A 302 0.92 0.14 38.58
C SER A 302 0.95 -0.60 37.23
N ASP A 303 -0.19 -0.65 36.54
CA ASP A 303 -0.22 -1.17 35.17
C ASP A 303 0.59 -0.28 34.24
N PHE A 304 1.38 -0.85 33.37
CA PHE A 304 2.15 -0.17 32.34
C PHE A 304 1.62 -0.55 30.93
N PRO A 305 1.68 0.36 29.95
CA PRO A 305 1.22 0.09 28.61
C PRO A 305 2.15 -0.88 27.86
N GLU A 306 1.57 -1.72 27.02
CA GLU A 306 2.30 -2.60 26.10
C GLU A 306 1.95 -2.31 24.62
N GLY A 307 1.52 -1.08 24.37
CA GLY A 307 1.12 -0.56 23.06
C GLY A 307 0.68 0.87 23.19
N PHE A 308 -0.03 1.35 22.17
CA PHE A 308 -0.48 2.72 22.08
C PHE A 308 -1.97 2.78 21.75
N ASP A 309 -2.67 3.74 22.35
CA ASP A 309 -4.04 4.09 21.99
C ASP A 309 -4.07 5.52 21.46
N TYR A 310 -4.69 5.71 20.30
CA TYR A 310 -4.87 6.99 19.65
C TYR A 310 -6.37 7.30 19.57
N PHE A 311 -6.75 8.44 20.08
CA PHE A 311 -8.14 8.91 20.03
C PHE A 311 -8.24 10.07 19.06
N ASP A 312 -9.18 9.95 18.08
CA ASP A 312 -9.40 11.00 17.09
C ASP A 312 -8.11 11.35 16.33
N LEU A 313 -7.48 10.35 15.66
CA LEU A 313 -6.20 10.52 14.96
C LEU A 313 -6.30 11.63 13.92
N ASN A 314 -5.63 12.77 14.15
CA ASN A 314 -5.68 13.98 13.32
C ASN A 314 -4.30 14.49 12.88
N ALA A 315 -3.26 13.74 13.15
CA ALA A 315 -1.87 14.05 12.76
C ALA A 315 -1.06 12.76 12.62
N ASP A 316 0.10 12.84 11.98
CA ASP A 316 1.05 11.74 11.93
C ASP A 316 1.65 11.50 13.32
N GLU A 317 1.64 10.25 13.75
CA GLU A 317 2.25 9.79 14.99
C GLU A 317 3.56 9.08 14.66
N VAL A 318 4.65 9.83 14.75
CA VAL A 318 6.00 9.35 14.44
C VAL A 318 6.82 9.13 15.69
N ASN A 319 7.85 8.28 15.62
CA ASN A 319 8.71 7.92 16.77
C ASN A 319 7.93 7.28 17.93
N GLN A 320 6.94 6.47 17.59
CA GLN A 320 6.22 5.64 18.54
C GLN A 320 7.07 4.41 18.88
N ASP A 321 8.20 4.66 19.53
CA ASP A 321 9.24 3.67 19.76
C ASP A 321 8.93 2.77 20.96
N LEU A 322 9.39 1.51 20.91
CA LEU A 322 9.22 0.54 21.99
C LEU A 322 10.55 -0.07 22.42
N VAL A 323 10.61 -0.40 23.69
CA VAL A 323 11.62 -1.30 24.25
C VAL A 323 11.08 -2.72 24.17
N GLY A 324 11.76 -3.57 23.37
CA GLY A 324 11.52 -5.01 23.36
C GLY A 324 12.14 -5.65 24.59
N ILE A 325 11.42 -6.56 25.22
CA ILE A 325 11.81 -7.29 26.42
C ILE A 325 11.73 -8.77 26.12
N LYS A 326 12.87 -9.46 26.09
CA LYS A 326 12.88 -10.93 25.95
C LYS A 326 12.60 -11.59 27.30
N VAL A 327 11.45 -12.21 27.43
CA VAL A 327 11.07 -12.90 28.66
C VAL A 327 12.02 -14.05 28.96
N GLY A 328 12.59 -14.05 30.17
CA GLY A 328 13.56 -15.02 30.63
C GLY A 328 15.04 -14.68 30.36
N ASP A 329 15.33 -13.69 29.52
CA ASP A 329 16.69 -13.23 29.27
C ASP A 329 17.06 -12.07 30.21
N ILE A 330 17.82 -12.38 31.27
CA ILE A 330 18.22 -11.41 32.29
C ILE A 330 19.59 -10.81 31.98
N ASN A 331 20.37 -11.45 31.14
CA ASN A 331 21.70 -10.99 30.78
C ASN A 331 21.75 -10.21 29.45
N GLY A 332 20.66 -10.14 28.71
CA GLY A 332 20.51 -9.37 27.50
C GLY A 332 21.26 -9.94 26.30
N ASN A 333 21.34 -11.25 26.16
CA ASN A 333 22.11 -11.92 25.10
C ASN A 333 21.22 -12.61 24.05
N ALA A 334 19.93 -12.42 24.08
CA ALA A 334 19.04 -12.89 23.03
C ALA A 334 19.35 -12.19 21.69
N ASP A 335 19.21 -12.94 20.61
CA ASP A 335 19.26 -12.36 19.25
C ASP A 335 17.87 -11.84 18.89
N PRO A 336 17.67 -10.53 18.75
CA PRO A 336 16.36 -9.96 18.47
C PRO A 336 15.86 -10.26 17.04
N ASN A 337 16.72 -10.84 16.20
CA ASN A 337 16.40 -11.15 14.79
C ASN A 337 16.02 -12.62 14.54
N LEU A 338 16.06 -13.45 15.59
CA LEU A 338 15.57 -14.83 15.55
C LEU A 338 14.08 -14.94 15.80
#